data_21ccfd021aec3285a31baa2eef8cdd55
#
_entry.id   21ccfd021aec3285a31baa2eef8cdd55
#
_cell.length_a   1.000
_cell.length_b   1.000
_cell.length_c   1.000
_cell.angle_alpha   90.00
_cell.angle_beta   90.00
_cell.angle_gamma   90.00
#
_symmetry.space_group_name_H-M   'P 1'
#
loop_
_entity.id
_entity.type
_entity.pdbx_description
1 polymer ?
#
loop_
_entity_poly.entity_id
_entity_poly.type
_entity_poly.pdbx_seq_one_letter_code
_entity_poly.pdbx_strand_id
1 'polypeptide(L)'
;MSFSLDLTKPLGRLGLAINTVLLGAVFYGVSVGAYHYMSHTLPEAGAHAKEAAVKAALVEKSVAKAKAAAKGKVFDEKAAVAAAEAAAAPELKKQAEEIHHHAVEGWAPFAVFLLILSAIFFAGFLSVYVQRRANDGGLKGLWIFTNHLGAWAFASYVAFYPFLAAHGLRNAYAPAFIGGLVLLLPVFFAGEGHHDHDHDHGDGHDHGHTH
;
A
#
# COMPACT_ATOMS: atom_id res chain seq x y z
N MET A 1 7.47 -24.18 -6.40
CA MET A 1 7.60 -23.52 -5.07
C MET A 1 6.21 -23.36 -4.51
N SER A 2 5.85 -24.05 -3.44
CA SER A 2 4.52 -23.93 -2.82
C SER A 2 4.57 -22.80 -1.79
N PHE A 3 3.68 -21.84 -1.95
CA PHE A 3 3.42 -20.81 -0.94
C PHE A 3 2.72 -21.52 0.24
N SER A 4 3.45 -21.84 1.29
CA SER A 4 2.88 -22.52 2.46
C SER A 4 2.97 -21.58 3.67
N LEU A 5 1.81 -21.24 4.23
CA LEU A 5 1.69 -20.56 5.53
C LEU A 5 1.83 -21.52 6.72
N ASP A 6 2.15 -22.77 6.46
CA ASP A 6 2.38 -23.76 7.49
C ASP A 6 3.61 -23.41 8.32
N LEU A 7 3.39 -22.99 9.56
CA LEU A 7 4.43 -22.55 10.50
C LEU A 7 5.31 -23.70 11.02
N THR A 8 4.92 -24.94 10.76
CA THR A 8 5.66 -26.13 11.24
C THR A 8 6.76 -26.56 10.27
N LYS A 9 6.70 -26.13 9.00
CA LYS A 9 7.72 -26.48 8.00
C LYS A 9 8.95 -25.60 8.10
N PRO A 10 10.17 -26.16 8.08
CA PRO A 10 11.39 -25.39 8.11
C PRO A 10 11.50 -24.45 6.90
N LEU A 11 11.99 -23.25 7.14
CA LEU A 11 12.22 -22.23 6.12
C LEU A 11 13.72 -21.94 6.00
N GLY A 12 14.38 -22.52 5.00
CA GLY A 12 15.78 -22.26 4.73
C GLY A 12 16.06 -20.76 4.43
N ARG A 13 17.34 -20.35 4.54
CA ARG A 13 17.79 -18.95 4.29
C ARG A 13 17.36 -18.45 2.92
N LEU A 14 17.54 -19.27 1.90
CA LEU A 14 17.13 -18.93 0.53
C LEU A 14 15.61 -18.75 0.42
N GLY A 15 14.85 -19.61 1.09
CA GLY A 15 13.39 -19.50 1.13
C GLY A 15 12.91 -18.20 1.78
N LEU A 16 13.53 -17.78 2.90
CA LEU A 16 13.25 -16.51 3.53
C LEU A 16 13.57 -15.34 2.58
N ALA A 17 14.75 -15.33 1.97
CA ALA A 17 15.17 -14.27 1.05
C ALA A 17 14.22 -14.14 -0.14
N ILE A 18 13.90 -15.25 -0.81
CA ILE A 18 12.97 -15.25 -1.96
C ILE A 18 11.61 -14.75 -1.55
N ASN A 19 11.04 -15.25 -0.45
CA ASN A 19 9.71 -14.83 0.00
C ASN A 19 9.70 -13.35 0.40
N THR A 20 10.76 -12.84 1.05
CA THR A 20 10.89 -11.42 1.38
C THR A 20 10.90 -10.55 0.13
N VAL A 21 11.66 -10.93 -0.90
CA VAL A 21 11.72 -10.18 -2.16
C VAL A 21 10.39 -10.23 -2.90
N LEU A 22 9.77 -11.42 -3.01
CA LEU A 22 8.49 -11.57 -3.69
C LEU A 22 7.37 -10.78 -3.01
N LEU A 23 7.26 -10.90 -1.68
CA LEU A 23 6.30 -10.12 -0.90
C LEU A 23 6.58 -8.63 -1.04
N GLY A 24 7.84 -8.21 -0.93
CA GLY A 24 8.24 -6.82 -1.12
C GLY A 24 7.81 -6.27 -2.48
N ALA A 25 8.03 -7.02 -3.55
CA ALA A 25 7.62 -6.63 -4.90
C ALA A 25 6.10 -6.51 -5.03
N VAL A 26 5.35 -7.48 -4.49
CA VAL A 26 3.87 -7.46 -4.52
C VAL A 26 3.33 -6.27 -3.74
N PHE A 27 3.75 -6.08 -2.49
CA PHE A 27 3.24 -4.99 -1.65
C PHE A 27 3.71 -3.61 -2.13
N TYR A 28 4.92 -3.51 -2.70
CA TYR A 28 5.36 -2.30 -3.38
C TYR A 28 4.45 -1.95 -4.56
N GLY A 29 4.17 -2.92 -5.43
CA GLY A 29 3.28 -2.73 -6.58
C GLY A 29 1.86 -2.32 -6.17
N VAL A 30 1.29 -2.99 -5.15
CA VAL A 30 -0.01 -2.63 -4.58
C VAL A 30 0.00 -1.22 -4.00
N SER A 31 1.05 -0.85 -3.25
CA SER A 31 1.18 0.49 -2.65
C SER A 31 1.32 1.58 -3.69
N VAL A 32 2.13 1.37 -4.73
CA VAL A 32 2.28 2.31 -5.86
C VAL A 32 0.95 2.47 -6.60
N GLY A 33 0.28 1.36 -6.92
CA GLY A 33 -1.02 1.39 -7.61
C GLY A 33 -2.10 2.08 -6.78
N ALA A 34 -2.23 1.74 -5.51
CA ALA A 34 -3.19 2.35 -4.60
C ALA A 34 -2.93 3.85 -4.41
N TYR A 35 -1.66 4.22 -4.19
CA TYR A 35 -1.28 5.62 -4.02
C TYR A 35 -1.58 6.43 -5.29
N HIS A 36 -1.17 5.94 -6.45
CA HIS A 36 -1.42 6.62 -7.73
C HIS A 36 -2.93 6.77 -8.01
N TYR A 37 -3.68 5.70 -7.81
CA TYR A 37 -5.13 5.70 -8.02
C TYR A 37 -5.84 6.71 -7.13
N MET A 38 -5.50 6.74 -5.83
CA MET A 38 -6.12 7.64 -4.85
C MET A 38 -5.62 9.09 -4.93
N SER A 39 -4.37 9.32 -5.38
CA SER A 39 -3.79 10.66 -5.42
C SER A 39 -3.97 11.36 -6.76
N HIS A 40 -4.27 10.61 -7.83
CA HIS A 40 -4.42 11.17 -9.17
C HIS A 40 -5.74 10.78 -9.83
N THR A 41 -6.01 9.49 -10.01
CA THR A 41 -7.14 9.03 -10.84
C THR A 41 -8.50 9.42 -10.25
N LEU A 42 -8.73 9.16 -8.96
CA LEU A 42 -10.00 9.51 -8.31
C LEU A 42 -10.19 11.03 -8.14
N PRO A 43 -9.17 11.82 -7.69
CA PRO A 43 -9.29 13.26 -7.64
C PRO A 43 -9.60 13.89 -8.99
N GLU A 44 -8.92 13.46 -10.07
CA GLU A 44 -9.19 13.96 -11.43
C GLU A 44 -10.62 13.65 -11.87
N ALA A 45 -11.09 12.40 -11.70
CA ALA A 45 -12.46 12.04 -12.03
C ALA A 45 -13.50 12.84 -11.23
N GLY A 46 -13.23 13.05 -9.94
CA GLY A 46 -14.07 13.87 -9.04
C GLY A 46 -14.08 15.35 -9.44
N ALA A 47 -12.91 15.90 -9.82
CA ALA A 47 -12.79 17.27 -10.28
C ALA A 47 -13.57 17.50 -11.58
N HIS A 48 -13.40 16.63 -12.58
CA HIS A 48 -14.15 16.72 -13.83
C HIS A 48 -15.67 16.63 -13.64
N ALA A 49 -16.13 15.76 -12.73
CA ALA A 49 -17.57 15.68 -12.41
C ALA A 49 -18.10 16.97 -11.78
N LYS A 50 -17.33 17.59 -10.88
CA LYS A 50 -17.68 18.88 -10.26
C LYS A 50 -17.64 20.02 -11.29
N GLU A 51 -16.62 20.09 -12.13
CA GLU A 51 -16.53 21.08 -13.20
C GLU A 51 -17.75 21.01 -14.15
N ALA A 52 -18.15 19.79 -14.55
CA ALA A 52 -19.33 19.58 -15.39
C ALA A 52 -20.61 20.05 -14.68
N ALA A 53 -20.77 19.76 -13.39
CA ALA A 53 -21.90 20.21 -12.60
C ALA A 53 -21.95 21.74 -12.45
N VAL A 54 -20.79 22.38 -12.17
CA VAL A 54 -20.68 23.84 -12.07
C VAL A 54 -20.99 24.50 -13.41
N LYS A 55 -20.44 23.94 -14.51
CA LYS A 55 -20.74 24.43 -15.86
C LYS A 55 -22.25 24.38 -16.15
N ALA A 56 -22.90 23.24 -15.88
CA ALA A 56 -24.34 23.07 -16.08
C ALA A 56 -25.16 24.10 -15.30
N ALA A 57 -24.83 24.31 -14.02
CA ALA A 57 -25.51 25.29 -13.15
C ALA A 57 -25.33 26.74 -13.64
N LEU A 58 -24.12 27.12 -14.09
CA LEU A 58 -23.85 28.45 -14.64
C LEU A 58 -24.61 28.70 -15.95
N VAL A 59 -24.65 27.70 -16.83
CA VAL A 59 -25.40 27.76 -18.09
C VAL A 59 -26.90 27.89 -17.83
N GLU A 60 -27.46 27.04 -16.97
CA GLU A 60 -28.87 27.06 -16.59
C GLU A 60 -29.29 28.43 -16.02
N LYS A 61 -28.51 28.95 -15.07
CA LYS A 61 -28.75 30.28 -14.47
C LYS A 61 -28.69 31.38 -15.51
N SER A 62 -27.79 31.34 -16.45
CA SER A 62 -27.62 32.34 -17.53
C SER A 62 -28.76 32.28 -18.51
N VAL A 63 -29.17 31.07 -18.92
CA VAL A 63 -30.32 30.83 -19.81
C VAL A 63 -31.62 31.30 -19.15
N ALA A 64 -31.83 30.97 -17.87
CA ALA A 64 -33.03 31.42 -17.11
C ALA A 64 -33.08 32.93 -17.04
N LYS A 65 -31.97 33.63 -16.82
CA LYS A 65 -31.87 35.10 -16.82
C LYS A 65 -32.21 35.69 -18.19
N ALA A 66 -31.67 35.09 -19.26
CA ALA A 66 -31.92 35.53 -20.62
C ALA A 66 -33.41 35.35 -21.01
N LYS A 67 -34.00 34.22 -20.61
CA LYS A 67 -35.43 33.95 -20.83
C LYS A 67 -36.34 34.93 -20.08
N ALA A 68 -36.01 35.26 -18.82
CA ALA A 68 -36.74 36.27 -18.06
C ALA A 68 -36.62 37.68 -18.66
N ALA A 69 -35.47 38.01 -19.27
CA ALA A 69 -35.22 39.30 -19.94
C ALA A 69 -35.97 39.42 -21.28
N ALA A 70 -36.31 38.32 -21.95
CA ALA A 70 -36.93 38.31 -23.27
C ALA A 70 -38.40 38.83 -23.24
N LYS A 71 -39.08 38.88 -22.08
CA LYS A 71 -40.40 39.50 -21.86
C LYS A 71 -41.41 39.28 -23.02
N GLY A 72 -41.61 38.03 -23.46
CA GLY A 72 -42.57 37.67 -24.52
C GLY A 72 -42.08 37.86 -25.97
N LYS A 73 -40.82 38.21 -26.21
CA LYS A 73 -40.19 38.10 -27.52
C LYS A 73 -39.86 36.66 -27.85
N VAL A 74 -39.69 36.34 -29.14
CA VAL A 74 -39.23 35.02 -29.57
C VAL A 74 -37.90 34.77 -28.93
N PHE A 75 -37.81 33.72 -28.08
CA PHE A 75 -36.59 33.32 -27.36
C PHE A 75 -35.91 32.16 -28.10
N ASP A 76 -34.71 32.42 -28.63
CA ASP A 76 -33.89 31.36 -29.22
C ASP A 76 -33.05 30.71 -28.12
N GLU A 77 -33.53 29.54 -27.65
CA GLU A 77 -32.91 28.78 -26.58
C GLU A 77 -31.52 28.29 -26.97
N LYS A 78 -31.32 27.88 -28.23
CA LYS A 78 -30.02 27.36 -28.71
C LYS A 78 -28.95 28.45 -28.75
N ALA A 79 -29.30 29.63 -29.22
CA ALA A 79 -28.39 30.76 -29.20
C ALA A 79 -28.08 31.22 -27.76
N ALA A 80 -29.08 31.20 -26.84
CA ALA A 80 -28.90 31.55 -25.47
C ALA A 80 -28.00 30.56 -24.72
N VAL A 81 -28.12 29.26 -24.98
CA VAL A 81 -27.23 28.22 -24.40
C VAL A 81 -25.79 28.43 -24.89
N ALA A 82 -25.56 28.62 -26.18
CA ALA A 82 -24.23 28.87 -26.74
C ALA A 82 -23.56 30.13 -26.14
N ALA A 83 -24.31 31.22 -25.98
CA ALA A 83 -23.86 32.45 -25.34
C ALA A 83 -23.55 32.23 -23.85
N ALA A 84 -24.38 31.47 -23.14
CA ALA A 84 -24.18 31.11 -21.74
C ALA A 84 -22.93 30.24 -21.53
N GLU A 85 -22.68 29.27 -22.40
CA GLU A 85 -21.47 28.44 -22.36
C GLU A 85 -20.21 29.26 -22.57
N ALA A 86 -20.22 30.16 -23.55
CA ALA A 86 -19.09 31.07 -23.80
C ALA A 86 -18.82 32.01 -22.61
N ALA A 87 -19.89 32.51 -21.97
CA ALA A 87 -19.77 33.36 -20.78
C ALA A 87 -19.34 32.59 -19.53
N ALA A 88 -19.67 31.30 -19.40
CA ALA A 88 -19.27 30.47 -18.28
C ALA A 88 -17.78 30.06 -18.33
N ALA A 89 -17.17 30.00 -19.51
CA ALA A 89 -15.81 29.48 -19.68
C ALA A 89 -14.74 30.20 -18.82
N PRO A 90 -14.66 31.56 -18.75
CA PRO A 90 -13.67 32.24 -17.93
C PRO A 90 -13.87 32.02 -16.42
N GLU A 91 -15.11 31.92 -15.96
CA GLU A 91 -15.43 31.66 -14.57
C GLU A 91 -15.07 30.21 -14.17
N LEU A 92 -15.38 29.26 -15.04
CA LEU A 92 -14.99 27.87 -14.89
C LEU A 92 -13.48 27.71 -14.77
N LYS A 93 -12.71 28.44 -15.59
CA LYS A 93 -11.24 28.38 -15.54
C LYS A 93 -10.70 28.86 -14.19
N LYS A 94 -11.30 29.89 -13.58
CA LYS A 94 -10.90 30.34 -12.25
C LYS A 94 -11.18 29.31 -11.15
N GLN A 95 -12.32 28.64 -11.25
CA GLN A 95 -12.76 27.66 -10.26
C GLN A 95 -12.11 26.27 -10.45
N ALA A 96 -11.61 25.96 -11.64
CA ALA A 96 -11.04 24.65 -11.94
C ALA A 96 -9.85 24.31 -11.04
N GLU A 97 -8.93 25.27 -10.84
CA GLU A 97 -7.76 25.05 -9.97
C GLU A 97 -8.17 24.77 -8.51
N GLU A 98 -9.17 25.49 -8.01
CA GLU A 98 -9.69 25.30 -6.65
C GLU A 98 -10.42 23.95 -6.52
N ILE A 99 -11.25 23.57 -7.54
CA ILE A 99 -11.92 22.29 -7.58
C ILE A 99 -10.94 21.13 -7.56
N HIS A 100 -9.86 21.22 -8.37
CA HIS A 100 -8.79 20.20 -8.41
C HIS A 100 -8.04 20.12 -7.08
N HIS A 101 -7.67 21.25 -6.49
CA HIS A 101 -6.97 21.28 -5.21
C HIS A 101 -7.79 20.60 -4.11
N HIS A 102 -9.06 20.97 -3.96
CA HIS A 102 -9.94 20.36 -2.96
C HIS A 102 -10.23 18.87 -3.24
N ALA A 103 -10.26 18.46 -4.52
CA ALA A 103 -10.41 17.05 -4.85
C ALA A 103 -9.20 16.24 -4.38
N VAL A 104 -7.97 16.72 -4.60
CA VAL A 104 -6.75 16.04 -4.14
C VAL A 104 -6.68 15.99 -2.61
N GLU A 105 -6.94 17.11 -1.94
CA GLU A 105 -6.94 17.16 -0.47
C GLU A 105 -7.95 16.19 0.16
N GLY A 106 -9.13 16.06 -0.44
CA GLY A 106 -10.18 15.16 0.04
C GLY A 106 -9.81 13.68 -0.02
N TRP A 107 -8.96 13.26 -0.98
CA TRP A 107 -8.55 11.87 -1.13
C TRP A 107 -7.23 11.51 -0.44
N ALA A 108 -6.42 12.51 -0.07
CA ALA A 108 -5.13 12.28 0.58
C ALA A 108 -5.19 11.40 1.85
N PRO A 109 -6.15 11.59 2.78
CA PRO A 109 -6.27 10.72 3.96
C PRO A 109 -6.53 9.25 3.60
N PHE A 110 -7.33 8.99 2.56
CA PHE A 110 -7.63 7.63 2.10
C PHE A 110 -6.41 6.97 1.47
N ALA A 111 -5.60 7.71 0.71
CA ALA A 111 -4.34 7.22 0.18
C ALA A 111 -3.40 6.78 1.31
N VAL A 112 -3.20 7.62 2.34
CA VAL A 112 -2.40 7.31 3.51
C VAL A 112 -2.95 6.09 4.25
N PHE A 113 -4.27 6.00 4.45
CA PHE A 113 -4.91 4.86 5.10
C PHE A 113 -4.64 3.54 4.37
N LEU A 114 -4.71 3.52 3.04
CA LEU A 114 -4.39 2.32 2.26
C LEU A 114 -2.91 1.92 2.37
N LEU A 115 -1.99 2.90 2.45
CA LEU A 115 -0.58 2.62 2.69
C LEU A 115 -0.34 2.03 4.08
N ILE A 116 -1.06 2.51 5.10
CA ILE A 116 -1.03 1.93 6.45
C ILE A 116 -1.50 0.48 6.42
N LEU A 117 -2.64 0.19 5.78
CA LEU A 117 -3.13 -1.18 5.64
C LEU A 117 -2.13 -2.07 4.89
N SER A 118 -1.55 -1.58 3.79
CA SER A 118 -0.52 -2.30 3.05
C SER A 118 0.69 -2.61 3.93
N ALA A 119 1.16 -1.65 4.74
CA ALA A 119 2.27 -1.84 5.68
C ALA A 119 1.94 -2.91 6.74
N ILE A 120 0.73 -2.88 7.32
CA ILE A 120 0.28 -3.85 8.33
C ILE A 120 0.25 -5.27 7.75
N PHE A 121 -0.37 -5.45 6.58
CA PHE A 121 -0.45 -6.75 5.94
C PHE A 121 0.93 -7.27 5.55
N PHE A 122 1.78 -6.42 4.95
CA PHE A 122 3.13 -6.83 4.58
C PHE A 122 3.95 -7.21 5.81
N ALA A 123 3.95 -6.38 6.86
CA ALA A 123 4.66 -6.68 8.10
C ALA A 123 4.13 -7.97 8.75
N GLY A 124 2.82 -8.20 8.75
CA GLY A 124 2.21 -9.43 9.25
C GLY A 124 2.70 -10.67 8.51
N PHE A 125 2.64 -10.67 7.17
CA PHE A 125 3.15 -11.79 6.37
C PHE A 125 4.66 -12.00 6.57
N LEU A 126 5.45 -10.92 6.54
CA LEU A 126 6.89 -11.01 6.74
C LEU A 126 7.23 -11.54 8.14
N SER A 127 6.49 -11.12 9.17
CA SER A 127 6.65 -11.60 10.54
C SER A 127 6.42 -13.11 10.68
N VAL A 128 5.48 -13.68 9.92
CA VAL A 128 5.27 -15.15 9.87
C VAL A 128 6.54 -15.86 9.37
N TYR A 129 7.12 -15.37 8.29
CA TYR A 129 8.35 -15.97 7.74
C TYR A 129 9.56 -15.77 8.64
N VAL A 130 9.68 -14.59 9.24
CA VAL A 130 10.71 -14.28 10.24
C VAL A 130 10.60 -15.21 11.44
N GLN A 131 9.38 -15.41 11.98
CA GLN A 131 9.15 -16.30 13.12
C GLN A 131 9.51 -17.76 12.79
N ARG A 132 9.09 -18.26 11.62
CA ARG A 132 9.47 -19.61 11.17
C ARG A 132 10.97 -19.80 11.13
N ARG A 133 11.67 -18.86 10.48
CA ARG A 133 13.13 -18.94 10.36
C ARG A 133 13.83 -18.77 11.71
N ALA A 134 13.31 -17.92 12.59
CA ALA A 134 13.83 -17.76 13.95
C ALA A 134 13.72 -19.06 14.76
N ASN A 135 12.60 -19.76 14.64
CA ASN A 135 12.37 -21.05 15.29
C ASN A 135 13.36 -22.10 14.76
N ASP A 136 13.53 -22.20 13.43
CA ASP A 136 14.47 -23.12 12.79
C ASP A 136 15.94 -22.84 13.18
N GLY A 137 16.27 -21.56 13.33
CA GLY A 137 17.60 -21.12 13.73
C GLY A 137 17.86 -21.10 15.23
N GLY A 138 16.91 -21.54 16.05
CA GLY A 138 17.04 -21.55 17.50
C GLY A 138 17.12 -20.17 18.18
N LEU A 139 16.70 -19.11 17.49
CA LEU A 139 16.69 -17.75 18.03
C LEU A 139 15.61 -17.62 19.11
N LYS A 140 15.94 -16.98 20.23
CA LYS A 140 15.04 -16.83 21.38
C LYS A 140 15.07 -15.41 21.95
N GLY A 141 14.02 -15.07 22.70
CA GLY A 141 13.97 -13.85 23.49
C GLY A 141 14.12 -12.57 22.68
N LEU A 142 15.08 -11.74 23.04
CA LEU A 142 15.29 -10.42 22.44
C LEU A 142 15.51 -10.47 20.92
N TRP A 143 16.15 -11.52 20.42
CA TRP A 143 16.42 -11.68 18.97
C TRP A 143 15.13 -11.82 18.15
N ILE A 144 14.14 -12.52 18.67
CA ILE A 144 12.83 -12.62 17.99
C ILE A 144 12.18 -11.24 17.92
N PHE A 145 12.18 -10.51 19.03
CA PHE A 145 11.59 -9.17 19.10
C PHE A 145 12.29 -8.20 18.10
N THR A 146 13.63 -8.15 18.10
CA THR A 146 14.38 -7.27 17.19
C THR A 146 14.15 -7.61 15.73
N ASN A 147 14.04 -8.89 15.38
CA ASN A 147 13.73 -9.30 14.00
C ASN A 147 12.32 -8.90 13.57
N HIS A 148 11.32 -8.99 14.46
CA HIS A 148 9.98 -8.49 14.16
C HIS A 148 9.98 -6.97 13.98
N LEU A 149 10.69 -6.23 14.83
CA LEU A 149 10.85 -4.78 14.69
C LEU A 149 11.49 -4.43 13.33
N GLY A 150 12.52 -5.20 12.92
CA GLY A 150 13.14 -5.08 11.60
C GLY A 150 12.16 -5.33 10.46
N ALA A 151 11.33 -6.36 10.56
CA ALA A 151 10.30 -6.68 9.57
C ALA A 151 9.28 -5.55 9.44
N TRP A 152 8.83 -4.97 10.56
CA TRP A 152 7.90 -3.84 10.57
C TRP A 152 8.52 -2.58 9.97
N ALA A 153 9.76 -2.24 10.30
CA ALA A 153 10.47 -1.09 9.74
C ALA A 153 10.67 -1.23 8.23
N PHE A 154 11.09 -2.40 7.77
CA PHE A 154 11.26 -2.72 6.35
C PHE A 154 9.93 -2.63 5.60
N ALA A 155 8.89 -3.31 6.09
CA ALA A 155 7.58 -3.34 5.45
C ALA A 155 6.95 -1.94 5.38
N SER A 156 7.06 -1.16 6.44
CA SER A 156 6.56 0.22 6.47
C SER A 156 7.24 1.09 5.42
N TYR A 157 8.56 1.02 5.32
CA TYR A 157 9.30 1.80 4.31
C TYR A 157 8.87 1.43 2.89
N VAL A 158 8.78 0.13 2.58
CA VAL A 158 8.36 -0.35 1.25
C VAL A 158 6.94 0.10 0.91
N ALA A 159 6.01 -0.03 1.85
CA ALA A 159 4.61 0.36 1.65
C ALA A 159 4.45 1.88 1.47
N PHE A 160 5.19 2.69 2.25
CA PHE A 160 5.12 4.14 2.18
C PHE A 160 6.04 4.76 1.12
N TYR A 161 6.86 3.97 0.43
CA TYR A 161 7.81 4.49 -0.54
C TYR A 161 7.20 5.43 -1.59
N PRO A 162 6.04 5.14 -2.23
CA PRO A 162 5.46 6.05 -3.21
C PRO A 162 5.09 7.41 -2.60
N PHE A 163 4.56 7.43 -1.38
CA PHE A 163 4.29 8.67 -0.65
C PHE A 163 5.58 9.43 -0.32
N LEU A 164 6.59 8.74 0.22
CA LEU A 164 7.88 9.33 0.56
C LEU A 164 8.59 9.91 -0.66
N ALA A 165 8.50 9.23 -1.80
CA ALA A 165 9.07 9.69 -3.06
C ALA A 165 8.36 10.95 -3.58
N ALA A 166 7.04 10.97 -3.57
CA ALA A 166 6.23 12.10 -4.02
C ALA A 166 6.47 13.37 -3.20
N HIS A 167 6.79 13.22 -1.89
CA HIS A 167 7.06 14.36 -0.99
C HIS A 167 8.54 14.64 -0.79
N GLY A 168 9.45 14.00 -1.53
CA GLY A 168 10.90 14.22 -1.40
C GLY A 168 11.51 13.68 -0.10
N LEU A 169 10.77 12.86 0.65
CA LEU A 169 11.14 12.38 1.98
C LEU A 169 11.92 11.06 1.98
N ARG A 170 12.06 10.39 0.83
CA ARG A 170 12.69 9.06 0.71
C ARG A 170 14.07 8.96 1.37
N ASN A 171 14.91 9.99 1.20
CA ASN A 171 16.26 9.98 1.75
C ASN A 171 16.27 10.21 3.27
N ALA A 172 15.35 11.00 3.80
CA ALA A 172 15.21 11.22 5.24
C ALA A 172 14.81 9.96 6.00
N TYR A 173 14.02 9.08 5.36
CA TYR A 173 13.57 7.82 5.96
C TYR A 173 14.40 6.60 5.55
N ALA A 174 15.38 6.74 4.66
CA ALA A 174 16.30 5.65 4.28
C ALA A 174 17.04 5.01 5.48
N PRO A 175 17.45 5.74 6.53
CA PRO A 175 18.04 5.13 7.72
C PRO A 175 17.12 4.14 8.43
N ALA A 176 15.80 4.37 8.44
CA ALA A 176 14.84 3.43 9.01
C ALA A 176 14.77 2.12 8.20
N PHE A 177 14.83 2.20 6.88
CA PHE A 177 14.92 1.03 5.99
C PHE A 177 16.21 0.24 6.24
N ILE A 178 17.36 0.91 6.27
CA ILE A 178 18.66 0.27 6.53
C ILE A 178 18.66 -0.35 7.92
N GLY A 179 18.19 0.36 8.94
CA GLY A 179 18.04 -0.16 10.30
C GLY A 179 17.14 -1.39 10.35
N GLY A 180 16.03 -1.40 9.61
CA GLY A 180 15.16 -2.56 9.47
C GLY A 180 15.87 -3.77 8.89
N LEU A 181 16.67 -3.59 7.83
CA LEU A 181 17.49 -4.64 7.24
C LEU A 181 18.54 -5.17 8.22
N VAL A 182 19.23 -4.28 8.95
CA VAL A 182 20.24 -4.68 9.96
C VAL A 182 19.59 -5.52 11.07
N LEU A 183 18.42 -5.14 11.54
CA LEU A 183 17.68 -5.89 12.56
C LEU A 183 17.19 -7.26 12.06
N LEU A 184 17.05 -7.47 10.76
CA LEU A 184 16.72 -8.76 10.16
C LEU A 184 17.93 -9.68 9.95
N LEU A 185 19.18 -9.16 10.00
CA LEU A 185 20.39 -9.97 9.77
C LEU A 185 20.47 -11.23 10.65
N PRO A 186 20.16 -11.17 11.97
CA PRO A 186 20.25 -12.36 12.81
C PRO A 186 19.43 -13.54 12.29
N VAL A 187 18.20 -13.28 11.78
CA VAL A 187 17.34 -14.36 11.25
C VAL A 187 17.85 -14.92 9.92
N PHE A 188 18.51 -14.09 9.10
CA PHE A 188 19.13 -14.57 7.86
C PHE A 188 20.39 -15.43 8.12
N PHE A 189 21.17 -15.09 9.14
CA PHE A 189 22.41 -15.79 9.48
C PHE A 189 22.25 -16.88 10.53
N ALA A 190 21.08 -17.01 11.17
CA ALA A 190 20.79 -18.10 12.09
C ALA A 190 21.13 -19.46 11.46
N GLY A 191 21.76 -20.33 12.23
CA GLY A 191 22.10 -21.70 11.81
C GLY A 191 20.87 -22.48 11.35
N GLU A 192 21.05 -23.51 10.56
CA GLU A 192 20.03 -24.52 10.37
C GLU A 192 20.06 -25.40 11.62
N GLY A 193 18.96 -25.45 12.36
CA GLY A 193 18.86 -26.33 13.52
C GLY A 193 19.17 -27.76 13.07
N HIS A 194 20.24 -28.34 13.59
CA HIS A 194 20.39 -29.78 13.52
C HIS A 194 19.24 -30.36 14.32
N HIS A 195 18.26 -30.90 13.65
CA HIS A 195 17.41 -31.92 14.24
C HIS A 195 18.34 -33.11 14.44
N ASP A 196 18.93 -33.20 15.62
CA ASP A 196 19.50 -34.46 16.10
C ASP A 196 18.36 -35.44 16.02
N HIS A 197 18.35 -36.25 14.95
CA HIS A 197 17.61 -37.49 14.95
C HIS A 197 18.28 -38.32 16.04
N ASP A 198 17.76 -38.25 17.24
CA ASP A 198 17.97 -39.27 18.24
C ASP A 198 17.51 -40.59 17.60
N HIS A 199 18.44 -41.22 16.93
CA HIS A 199 18.34 -42.62 16.62
C HIS A 199 18.40 -43.34 17.96
N ASP A 200 17.21 -43.49 18.55
CA ASP A 200 16.98 -44.38 19.64
C ASP A 200 17.30 -45.81 19.12
N HIS A 201 18.59 -46.13 19.15
CA HIS A 201 19.04 -47.49 18.97
C HIS A 201 18.64 -48.24 20.23
N GLY A 202 17.38 -48.67 20.24
CA GLY A 202 16.91 -49.68 21.16
C GLY A 202 17.67 -50.99 20.95
N ASP A 203 18.85 -51.09 21.59
CA ASP A 203 19.56 -52.35 21.75
C ASP A 203 18.73 -53.31 22.64
N GLY A 204 17.75 -53.93 22.02
CA GLY A 204 17.06 -55.10 22.60
C GLY A 204 17.96 -56.31 22.59
N HIS A 205 18.94 -56.39 23.48
CA HIS A 205 19.60 -57.62 23.80
C HIS A 205 18.70 -58.47 24.74
N ASP A 206 17.86 -59.27 24.10
CA ASP A 206 17.12 -60.36 24.79
C ASP A 206 18.09 -61.57 24.86
N HIS A 207 18.78 -61.72 26.02
CA HIS A 207 19.52 -62.93 26.36
C HIS A 207 18.56 -63.87 27.06
N GLY A 208 17.89 -64.68 26.27
CA GLY A 208 17.21 -65.90 26.77
C GLY A 208 18.26 -66.91 27.30
N HIS A 209 18.32 -67.12 28.61
CA HIS A 209 18.94 -68.26 29.22
C HIS A 209 17.81 -69.25 29.67
N THR A 210 17.74 -70.32 28.89
CA THR A 210 17.08 -71.57 29.31
C THR A 210 17.93 -72.29 30.36
N HIS A 211 17.34 -72.67 31.47
CA HIS A 211 17.58 -73.91 32.21
C HIS A 211 16.26 -74.43 32.75
#